data_352c801bab8462aaca062244613a1505
#
_entry.id   352c801bab8462aaca062244613a1505
#
_cell.length_a   1.000
_cell.length_b   1.000
_cell.length_c   1.000
_cell.angle_alpha   90.00
_cell.angle_beta   90.00
_cell.angle_gamma   90.00
#
_symmetry.space_group_name_H-M   'P 1'
#
loop_
_entity.id
_entity.type
_entity.pdbx_description
1 polymer ?
#
loop_
_entity_poly.entity_id
_entity_poly.type
_entity_poly.pdbx_seq_one_letter_code
_entity_poly.pdbx_strand_id
1 'polypeptide(L)'
;MAYNDQSSLVKLGDSDFVLENRARDIRGLDVYDRDGKEIGTVEGLYVDSEEREVRFLDVGAGGFLGIGEKHFLIPLEAITDIDGEGVTIDQGREKVTDSPALPTNVVPAADYQREVYDYYGYEYPAWARW
;
A
#
# COMPACT_ATOMS: atom_id res chain seq x y z
N MET A 1 -21.48 11.09 12.03
CA MET A 1 -21.21 11.07 11.40
C MET A 1 -20.69 10.47 10.73
N ALA A 2 -21.04 10.17 10.36
CA ALA A 2 -20.56 9.43 9.71
C ALA A 2 -19.46 9.59 9.08
N TYR A 3 -19.02 9.74 9.05
CA TYR A 3 -18.11 9.73 8.56
C TYR A 3 -17.22 9.07 8.92
N ASN A 4 -17.54 8.59 9.48
CA ASN A 4 -16.75 7.86 10.00
C ASN A 4 -16.09 6.89 9.22
N ASP A 5 -16.56 6.47 8.26
CA ASP A 5 -15.85 5.68 7.34
C ASP A 5 -14.98 6.54 6.50
N GLN A 6 -14.94 7.79 6.85
CA GLN A 6 -14.08 8.64 6.15
C GLN A 6 -12.73 8.54 6.67
N SER A 7 -11.85 8.19 5.85
CA SER A 7 -10.47 8.05 6.20
C SER A 7 -9.76 9.34 5.81
N SER A 8 -8.74 9.72 6.54
CA SER A 8 -7.89 10.83 6.16
C SER A 8 -6.86 10.41 5.13
N LEU A 9 -7.01 9.23 4.57
CA LEU A 9 -6.07 8.69 3.61
C LEU A 9 -6.19 9.38 2.27
N VAL A 10 -5.06 9.77 1.68
CA VAL A 10 -5.02 10.36 0.36
C VAL A 10 -3.90 9.69 -0.43
N LYS A 11 -4.05 9.63 -1.73
CA LYS A 11 -3.01 9.08 -2.57
C LYS A 11 -1.99 10.18 -2.86
N LEU A 12 -0.73 9.86 -2.66
CA LEU A 12 0.34 10.82 -2.92
C LEU A 12 0.36 11.12 -4.42
N GLY A 13 0.38 12.40 -4.76
CA GLY A 13 0.35 12.83 -6.14
C GLY A 13 -1.02 13.28 -6.60
N ASP A 14 -2.09 12.87 -5.90
CA ASP A 14 -3.45 13.27 -6.25
C ASP A 14 -3.91 14.48 -5.45
N SER A 15 -3.03 15.03 -4.64
CA SER A 15 -3.34 16.21 -3.83
C SER A 15 -2.09 17.07 -3.75
N ASP A 16 -2.19 18.18 -3.04
CA ASP A 16 -1.04 19.04 -2.83
C ASP A 16 -0.06 18.47 -1.81
N PHE A 17 -0.34 17.27 -1.32
CA PHE A 17 0.47 16.66 -0.29
C PHE A 17 1.86 16.32 -0.85
N VAL A 18 2.90 16.72 -0.11
CA VAL A 18 4.28 16.42 -0.49
C VAL A 18 4.96 15.80 0.71
N LEU A 19 5.70 14.72 0.50
CA LEU A 19 6.44 14.09 1.58
C LEU A 19 7.54 15.01 2.06
N GLU A 20 7.67 15.14 3.38
CA GLU A 20 8.70 15.99 3.96
C GLU A 20 10.08 15.43 3.70
N ASN A 21 10.20 14.12 3.68
CA ASN A 21 11.49 13.47 3.44
C ASN A 21 11.40 12.69 2.13
N ARG A 22 11.93 13.24 1.07
CA ARG A 22 11.88 12.61 -0.25
C ARG A 22 12.64 11.30 -0.29
N ALA A 23 13.56 11.08 0.64
CA ALA A 23 14.27 9.80 0.70
C ALA A 23 13.33 8.65 1.04
N ARG A 24 12.14 8.97 1.55
CA ARG A 24 11.13 7.94 1.85
C ARG A 24 10.15 7.72 0.73
N ASP A 25 10.31 8.42 -0.38
CA ASP A 25 9.42 8.23 -1.52
C ASP A 25 9.93 7.03 -2.30
N ILE A 26 9.26 5.91 -2.12
CA ILE A 26 9.67 4.64 -2.72
C ILE A 26 8.85 4.30 -3.95
N ARG A 27 8.10 5.26 -4.48
CA ARG A 27 7.36 5.01 -5.71
C ARG A 27 8.31 4.68 -6.84
N GLY A 28 7.94 3.71 -7.65
CA GLY A 28 8.75 3.26 -8.77
C GLY A 28 9.72 2.13 -8.45
N LEU A 29 9.90 1.81 -7.17
CA LEU A 29 10.79 0.71 -6.81
C LEU A 29 10.07 -0.64 -6.97
N ASP A 30 10.85 -1.66 -7.29
CA ASP A 30 10.31 -3.01 -7.35
C ASP A 30 10.05 -3.53 -5.95
N VAL A 31 9.07 -4.43 -5.84
CA VAL A 31 8.69 -5.04 -4.56
C VAL A 31 9.01 -6.52 -4.63
N TYR A 32 9.72 -7.01 -3.62
CA TYR A 32 10.12 -8.41 -3.51
C TYR A 32 9.48 -9.03 -2.28
N ASP A 33 9.12 -10.30 -2.39
CA ASP A 33 8.54 -11.01 -1.26
C ASP A 33 9.66 -11.49 -0.33
N ARG A 34 9.24 -12.17 0.76
CA ARG A 34 10.19 -12.61 1.77
C ARG A 34 11.19 -13.65 1.24
N ASP A 35 10.91 -14.26 0.11
CA ASP A 35 11.80 -15.23 -0.51
C ASP A 35 12.61 -14.63 -1.65
N GLY A 36 12.49 -13.32 -1.87
CA GLY A 36 13.23 -12.62 -2.91
C GLY A 36 12.56 -12.67 -4.27
N LYS A 37 11.32 -13.14 -4.37
CA LYS A 37 10.61 -13.16 -5.64
C LYS A 37 9.99 -11.81 -5.90
N GLU A 38 10.09 -11.33 -7.12
CA GLU A 38 9.51 -10.06 -7.49
C GLU A 38 8.00 -10.17 -7.53
N ILE A 39 7.32 -9.24 -6.88
CA ILE A 39 5.86 -9.17 -6.87
C ILE A 39 5.37 -8.18 -7.91
N GLY A 40 5.95 -6.99 -7.91
CA GLY A 40 5.51 -5.92 -8.79
C GLY A 40 6.27 -4.65 -8.47
N THR A 41 5.60 -3.52 -8.67
CA THR A 41 6.23 -2.20 -8.52
C THR A 41 5.35 -1.33 -7.64
N VAL A 42 5.98 -0.48 -6.84
CA VAL A 42 5.24 0.51 -6.04
C VAL A 42 4.70 1.57 -7.00
N GLU A 43 3.40 1.52 -7.25
CA GLU A 43 2.75 2.45 -8.16
C GLU A 43 2.28 3.70 -7.45
N GLY A 44 2.08 3.64 -6.15
CA GLY A 44 1.62 4.79 -5.39
C GLY A 44 1.75 4.56 -3.90
N LEU A 45 1.55 5.62 -3.16
CA LEU A 45 1.57 5.60 -1.71
C LEU A 45 0.29 6.24 -1.21
N TYR A 46 -0.28 5.66 -0.16
CA TYR A 46 -1.42 6.27 0.52
C TYR A 46 -0.94 6.82 1.84
N VAL A 47 -1.24 8.07 2.08
CA VAL A 47 -0.69 8.86 3.18
C VAL A 47 -1.84 9.33 4.05
N ASP A 48 -1.65 9.25 5.35
CA ASP A 48 -2.58 9.85 6.29
C ASP A 48 -2.34 11.36 6.28
N SER A 49 -3.32 12.11 5.79
CA SER A 49 -3.16 13.55 5.62
C SER A 49 -3.08 14.30 6.94
N GLU A 50 -3.60 13.71 8.02
CA GLU A 50 -3.54 14.36 9.33
C GLU A 50 -2.21 14.17 10.01
N GLU A 51 -1.65 12.96 9.92
CA GLU A 51 -0.37 12.68 10.56
C GLU A 51 0.80 12.73 9.60
N ARG A 52 0.50 12.89 8.31
CA ARG A 52 1.50 13.05 7.26
C ARG A 52 2.44 11.85 7.17
N GLU A 53 1.89 10.66 7.34
CA GLU A 53 2.68 9.43 7.31
C GLU A 53 2.12 8.47 6.27
N VAL A 54 3.03 7.77 5.61
CA VAL A 54 2.65 6.74 4.66
C VAL A 54 2.05 5.58 5.44
N ARG A 55 0.90 5.07 4.96
CA ARG A 55 0.23 3.96 5.63
C ARG A 55 0.17 2.70 4.77
N PHE A 56 0.08 2.87 3.45
CA PHE A 56 -0.06 1.73 2.55
C PHE A 56 0.72 1.97 1.28
N LEU A 57 1.14 0.87 0.65
CA LEU A 57 1.68 0.87 -0.70
C LEU A 57 0.59 0.42 -1.65
N ASP A 58 0.54 1.04 -2.82
CA ASP A 58 -0.22 0.54 -3.94
C ASP A 58 0.77 -0.19 -4.83
N VAL A 59 0.68 -1.52 -4.88
CA VAL A 59 1.61 -2.33 -5.64
C VAL A 59 0.90 -2.86 -6.87
N GLY A 60 1.43 -2.55 -8.05
CA GLY A 60 0.91 -3.09 -9.30
C GLY A 60 1.61 -4.39 -9.62
N ALA A 61 0.85 -5.42 -9.90
CA ALA A 61 1.40 -6.75 -10.11
C ALA A 61 0.59 -7.53 -11.13
N GLY A 62 1.26 -8.49 -11.76
CA GLY A 62 0.60 -9.51 -12.58
C GLY A 62 0.25 -9.10 -13.97
N GLY A 63 0.51 -7.88 -14.38
CA GLY A 63 0.19 -7.43 -15.72
C GLY A 63 1.24 -7.85 -16.73
N PHE A 64 0.80 -8.00 -17.99
CA PHE A 64 1.71 -8.22 -19.08
C PHE A 64 1.49 -7.09 -20.07
N LEU A 65 2.51 -6.29 -20.29
CA LEU A 65 2.44 -5.08 -21.11
C LEU A 65 1.33 -4.13 -20.62
N GLY A 66 1.12 -4.13 -19.30
CA GLY A 66 0.10 -3.25 -18.69
C GLY A 66 -1.31 -3.78 -18.79
N ILE A 67 -1.52 -4.92 -19.42
CA ILE A 67 -2.84 -5.50 -19.57
C ILE A 67 -3.03 -6.53 -18.48
N GLY A 68 -4.14 -6.40 -17.72
CA GLY A 68 -4.42 -7.33 -16.64
C GLY A 68 -3.69 -7.04 -15.37
N GLU A 69 -2.94 -5.94 -15.30
CA GLU A 69 -2.28 -5.56 -14.07
C GLU A 69 -3.32 -5.27 -13.00
N LYS A 70 -3.08 -5.80 -11.81
CA LYS A 70 -3.92 -5.55 -10.67
C LYS A 70 -3.14 -4.78 -9.64
N HIS A 71 -3.85 -4.02 -8.84
CA HIS A 71 -3.25 -3.23 -7.78
C HIS A 71 -3.64 -3.83 -6.45
N PHE A 72 -2.67 -3.93 -5.55
CA PHE A 72 -2.86 -4.50 -4.23
C PHE A 72 -2.40 -3.50 -3.19
N LEU A 73 -3.19 -3.37 -2.14
CA LEU A 73 -2.86 -2.49 -1.04
C LEU A 73 -2.06 -3.27 -0.02
N ILE A 74 -0.86 -2.79 0.30
CA ILE A 74 0.02 -3.48 1.23
C ILE A 74 0.31 -2.53 2.39
N PRO A 75 0.03 -2.95 3.64
CA PRO A 75 0.32 -2.10 4.79
C PRO A 75 1.83 -1.83 4.91
N LEU A 76 2.16 -0.64 5.35
CA LEU A 76 3.55 -0.27 5.52
C LEU A 76 4.26 -1.22 6.50
N GLU A 77 3.52 -1.80 7.44
CA GLU A 77 4.06 -2.73 8.41
C GLU A 77 4.70 -3.95 7.77
N ALA A 78 4.34 -4.28 6.53
CA ALA A 78 4.90 -5.43 5.85
C ALA A 78 6.34 -5.23 5.41
N ILE A 79 6.81 -3.99 5.34
CA ILE A 79 8.13 -3.71 4.81
C ILE A 79 9.18 -4.14 5.83
N THR A 80 10.12 -4.97 5.39
CA THR A 80 11.23 -5.40 6.23
C THR A 80 12.54 -4.76 5.82
N ASP A 81 12.64 -4.29 4.57
CA ASP A 81 13.88 -3.67 4.11
C ASP A 81 13.59 -2.80 2.90
N ILE A 82 14.32 -1.70 2.80
CA ILE A 82 14.29 -0.82 1.63
C ILE A 82 15.73 -0.51 1.28
N ASP A 83 16.09 -0.77 0.02
CA ASP A 83 17.42 -0.37 -0.45
C ASP A 83 17.25 0.31 -1.81
N GLY A 84 18.38 0.62 -2.47
CA GLY A 84 18.32 1.34 -3.73
C GLY A 84 17.69 0.58 -4.87
N GLU A 85 17.50 -0.73 -4.72
CA GLU A 85 16.97 -1.56 -5.78
C GLU A 85 15.52 -1.92 -5.56
N GLY A 86 15.03 -1.90 -4.32
CA GLY A 86 13.65 -2.26 -4.10
C GLY A 86 13.23 -2.31 -2.66
N VAL A 87 12.01 -2.79 -2.49
CA VAL A 87 11.34 -2.91 -1.20
C VAL A 87 11.09 -4.39 -0.96
N THR A 88 11.48 -4.88 0.20
CA THR A 88 11.22 -6.27 0.58
C THR A 88 10.13 -6.28 1.64
N ILE A 89 9.18 -7.21 1.50
CA ILE A 89 8.10 -7.34 2.48
C ILE A 89 8.16 -8.73 3.10
N ASP A 90 7.45 -8.90 4.21
CA ASP A 90 7.49 -10.14 4.98
C ASP A 90 6.38 -11.12 4.59
N GLN A 91 5.77 -10.91 3.43
CA GLN A 91 4.70 -11.77 2.94
C GLN A 91 5.15 -12.47 1.68
N GLY A 92 4.58 -13.65 1.41
CA GLY A 92 4.87 -14.36 0.18
C GLY A 92 4.11 -13.79 -1.00
N ARG A 93 4.66 -13.99 -2.19
CA ARG A 93 4.06 -13.45 -3.41
C ARG A 93 2.62 -13.90 -3.60
N GLU A 94 2.37 -15.18 -3.39
CA GLU A 94 1.01 -15.71 -3.58
C GLU A 94 0.04 -15.11 -2.58
N LYS A 95 0.51 -14.84 -1.37
CA LYS A 95 -0.32 -14.20 -0.37
C LYS A 95 -0.79 -12.84 -0.86
N VAL A 96 0.10 -12.09 -1.50
CA VAL A 96 -0.23 -10.76 -2.03
C VAL A 96 -1.20 -10.87 -3.21
N THR A 97 -0.89 -11.73 -4.16
CA THR A 97 -1.70 -11.80 -5.38
C THR A 97 -3.07 -12.43 -5.12
N ASP A 98 -3.22 -13.16 -4.02
CA ASP A 98 -4.53 -13.70 -3.63
C ASP A 98 -5.31 -12.75 -2.74
N SER A 99 -4.72 -11.61 -2.36
CA SER A 99 -5.43 -10.66 -1.50
C SER A 99 -6.50 -9.92 -2.30
N PRO A 100 -7.45 -9.27 -1.59
CA PRO A 100 -8.45 -8.47 -2.29
C PRO A 100 -7.79 -7.35 -3.08
N ALA A 101 -8.08 -7.28 -4.37
CA ALA A 101 -7.48 -6.29 -5.23
C ALA A 101 -8.07 -4.92 -4.96
N LEU A 102 -7.23 -3.90 -5.06
CA LEU A 102 -7.66 -2.51 -4.88
C LEU A 102 -8.45 -2.09 -6.12
N PRO A 103 -9.68 -1.59 -5.95
CA PRO A 103 -10.42 -1.08 -7.09
C PRO A 103 -9.72 0.11 -7.71
N THR A 104 -9.82 0.23 -9.02
CA THR A 104 -9.17 1.30 -9.76
C THR A 104 -9.86 2.64 -9.48
N ASN A 105 -9.05 3.67 -9.35
CA ASN A 105 -9.51 5.07 -9.30
C ASN A 105 -10.36 5.40 -8.09
N VAL A 106 -10.21 4.65 -6.99
CA VAL A 106 -10.89 5.00 -5.74
C VAL A 106 -9.87 4.98 -4.63
N VAL A 107 -10.08 5.85 -3.64
CA VAL A 107 -9.29 5.81 -2.41
C VAL A 107 -9.85 4.68 -1.55
N PRO A 108 -8.99 3.87 -0.94
CA PRO A 108 -9.47 2.75 -0.15
C PRO A 108 -10.36 3.21 0.99
N ALA A 109 -11.55 2.61 1.08
CA ALA A 109 -12.46 2.88 2.17
C ALA A 109 -11.94 2.25 3.46
N ALA A 110 -12.46 2.73 4.59
CA ALA A 110 -12.02 2.24 5.88
C ALA A 110 -12.24 0.74 6.03
N ASP A 111 -13.37 0.23 5.55
CA ASP A 111 -13.67 -1.20 5.67
C ASP A 111 -12.67 -2.02 4.88
N TYR A 112 -12.28 -1.55 3.70
CA TYR A 112 -11.31 -2.25 2.88
C TYR A 112 -9.93 -2.23 3.57
N GLN A 113 -9.58 -1.13 4.20
CA GLN A 113 -8.31 -1.05 4.93
C GLN A 113 -8.26 -2.07 6.06
N ARG A 114 -9.36 -2.23 6.79
CA ARG A 114 -9.44 -3.25 7.84
C ARG A 114 -9.32 -4.64 7.27
N GLU A 115 -9.99 -4.88 6.16
CA GLU A 115 -9.95 -6.18 5.51
C GLU A 115 -8.51 -6.53 5.12
N VAL A 116 -7.75 -5.55 4.65
CA VAL A 116 -6.36 -5.76 4.27
C VAL A 116 -5.54 -6.12 5.50
N TYR A 117 -5.70 -5.38 6.60
CA TYR A 117 -4.97 -5.68 7.82
C TYR A 117 -5.32 -7.07 8.35
N ASP A 118 -6.62 -7.43 8.35
CA ASP A 118 -7.05 -8.75 8.78
C ASP A 118 -6.47 -9.84 7.89
N TYR A 119 -6.46 -9.59 6.61
CA TYR A 119 -5.97 -10.58 5.66
C TYR A 119 -4.50 -10.93 5.92
N TYR A 120 -3.69 -9.91 6.20
CA TYR A 120 -2.27 -10.13 6.42
C TYR A 120 -1.96 -10.50 7.87
N GLY A 121 -2.93 -10.43 8.76
CA GLY A 121 -2.72 -10.81 10.14
C GLY A 121 -2.04 -9.76 10.99
N TYR A 122 -2.05 -8.52 10.57
CA TYR A 122 -1.47 -7.44 11.36
C TYR A 122 -2.50 -6.89 12.32
N GLU A 123 -2.02 -6.42 13.45
CA GLU A 123 -2.89 -5.77 14.40
C GLU A 123 -3.32 -4.42 13.85
N TYR A 124 -4.63 -4.14 13.95
CA TYR A 124 -5.19 -2.91 13.42
C TYR A 124 -4.64 -1.74 14.22
N PRO A 125 -3.99 -0.77 13.58
CA PRO A 125 -3.32 0.31 14.31
C PRO A 125 -4.31 1.30 14.89
N ALA A 126 -3.86 2.02 15.92
CA ALA A 126 -4.70 2.98 16.60
C ALA A 126 -5.17 4.10 15.69
N TRP A 127 -4.34 4.52 14.72
CA TRP A 127 -4.71 5.60 13.80
C TRP A 127 -5.90 5.23 12.94
N ALA A 128 -6.17 3.95 12.79
CA ALA A 128 -7.23 3.46 11.91
C ALA A 128 -8.52 3.19 12.67
N ARG A 129 -8.54 3.50 13.95
CA ARG A 129 -9.74 3.28 14.76
C ARG A 129 -10.55 4.54 14.83
N TRP A 130 -11.83 4.41 14.64
CA TRP A 130 -12.74 5.55 14.70
C TRP A 130 -14.16 5.09 14.99
#